data_fb0938e4a07f77721727925e595fee36
#
_entry.id   fb0938e4a07f77721727925e595fee36
#
_cell.length_a   1.000
_cell.length_b   1.000
_cell.length_c   1.000
_cell.angle_alpha   90.00
_cell.angle_beta   90.00
_cell.angle_gamma   90.00
#
_symmetry.space_group_name_H-M   'P 1'
#
loop_
_entity.id
_entity.type
_entity.pdbx_description
1 polymer ?
#
loop_
_entity_poly.entity_id
_entity_poly.type
_entity_poly.pdbx_seq_one_letter_code
_entity_poly.pdbx_strand_id
1 'polypeptide(L)'
;MTVNESSVVKKHNNKWRVVDIVVAAIIAVAAGVIFWGWDVICAAPITLFEAVTPGFEGLLNGIWLFAGPLAAIIVRKPGAALFAETLAAALELAMGNPWGIGGSLIIGICQGLTAEIGFAIFAYKHWDLLSTTIAGTLAGLGCFLYNWTVNPAWAGLRIAVSCVTSVISGALVAGVLMYLLQQAIAKTGVLDRFESGRAKALV
;
A
#
# COMPACT_ATOMS: atom_id res chain seq x y z
N MET A 1 -40.66 -0.56 33.04
CA MET A 1 -40.46 -0.19 31.64
C MET A 1 -38.99 -0.40 31.34
N THR A 2 -38.65 -1.53 30.75
CA THR A 2 -37.27 -1.86 30.33
C THR A 2 -37.07 -1.27 28.95
N VAL A 3 -36.24 -0.23 28.87
CA VAL A 3 -35.81 0.35 27.59
C VAL A 3 -34.89 -0.66 26.92
N ASN A 4 -35.40 -1.25 25.87
CA ASN A 4 -34.65 -2.17 25.00
C ASN A 4 -33.69 -1.33 24.12
N GLU A 5 -32.44 -1.14 24.57
CA GLU A 5 -31.40 -0.58 23.75
C GLU A 5 -31.00 -1.61 22.66
N SER A 6 -31.81 -1.62 21.61
CA SER A 6 -31.41 -2.28 20.38
C SER A 6 -30.14 -1.57 19.86
N SER A 7 -28.98 -2.20 20.03
CA SER A 7 -27.72 -1.79 19.45
C SER A 7 -27.93 -1.67 17.94
N VAL A 8 -28.04 -0.43 17.46
CA VAL A 8 -28.08 -0.12 16.02
C VAL A 8 -26.70 -0.46 15.48
N VAL A 9 -26.53 -1.67 15.00
CA VAL A 9 -25.34 -2.08 14.23
C VAL A 9 -25.29 -1.17 13.01
N LYS A 10 -24.44 -0.15 13.08
CA LYS A 10 -24.24 0.81 11.98
C LYS A 10 -23.74 0.02 10.77
N LYS A 11 -24.61 -0.22 9.80
CA LYS A 11 -24.28 -0.93 8.56
C LYS A 11 -23.14 -0.20 7.86
N HIS A 12 -21.99 -0.86 7.70
CA HIS A 12 -20.84 -0.29 7.02
C HIS A 12 -21.24 0.09 5.58
N ASN A 13 -21.00 1.34 5.19
CA ASN A 13 -21.38 1.86 3.87
C ASN A 13 -20.17 1.88 2.96
N ASN A 14 -20.12 0.96 2.01
CA ASN A 14 -19.05 0.83 1.01
C ASN A 14 -19.09 1.89 -0.11
N LYS A 15 -20.11 2.76 -0.14
CA LYS A 15 -20.21 3.80 -1.17
C LYS A 15 -19.15 4.88 -0.96
N TRP A 16 -18.47 5.24 -2.03
CA TRP A 16 -17.51 6.32 -2.05
C TRP A 16 -18.20 7.68 -1.94
N ARG A 17 -17.64 8.56 -1.13
CA ARG A 17 -17.99 9.97 -1.05
C ARG A 17 -16.93 10.80 -1.78
N VAL A 18 -17.26 12.01 -2.21
CA VAL A 18 -16.28 12.93 -2.82
C VAL A 18 -15.05 13.11 -1.93
N VAL A 19 -15.26 13.25 -0.62
CA VAL A 19 -14.15 13.40 0.33
C VAL A 19 -13.23 12.16 0.37
N ASP A 20 -13.76 10.97 0.17
CA ASP A 20 -12.98 9.73 0.14
C ASP A 20 -12.05 9.72 -1.09
N ILE A 21 -12.57 10.15 -2.27
CA ILE A 21 -11.80 10.27 -3.50
C ILE A 21 -10.70 11.32 -3.35
N VAL A 22 -11.04 12.50 -2.84
CA VAL A 22 -10.09 13.62 -2.67
C VAL A 22 -8.95 13.22 -1.74
N VAL A 23 -9.24 12.59 -0.60
CA VAL A 23 -8.21 12.19 0.35
C VAL A 23 -7.34 11.07 -0.22
N ALA A 24 -7.92 10.06 -0.86
CA ALA A 24 -7.13 9.02 -1.54
C ALA A 24 -6.23 9.61 -2.64
N ALA A 25 -6.73 10.59 -3.40
CA ALA A 25 -5.94 11.28 -4.42
C ALA A 25 -4.80 12.13 -3.81
N ILE A 26 -5.04 12.83 -2.70
CA ILE A 26 -3.98 13.58 -1.99
C ILE A 26 -2.88 12.65 -1.50
N ILE A 27 -3.24 11.50 -0.91
CA ILE A 27 -2.28 10.48 -0.48
C ILE A 27 -1.48 9.98 -1.69
N ALA A 28 -2.15 9.68 -2.80
CA ALA A 28 -1.50 9.21 -4.02
C ALA A 28 -0.53 10.23 -4.61
N VAL A 29 -0.90 11.52 -4.63
CA VAL A 29 -0.03 12.60 -5.11
C VAL A 29 1.21 12.72 -4.23
N ALA A 30 1.04 12.74 -2.92
CA ALA A 30 2.17 12.78 -1.99
C ALA A 30 3.08 11.55 -2.13
N ALA A 31 2.48 10.36 -2.25
CA ALA A 31 3.21 9.11 -2.46
C ALA A 31 3.97 9.10 -3.79
N GLY A 32 3.36 9.55 -4.90
CA GLY A 32 4.02 9.61 -6.22
C GLY A 32 5.26 10.48 -6.22
N VAL A 33 5.24 11.62 -5.50
CA VAL A 33 6.44 12.46 -5.31
C VAL A 33 7.51 11.72 -4.50
N ILE A 34 7.11 10.97 -3.45
CA ILE A 34 8.04 10.17 -2.64
C ILE A 34 8.62 9.03 -3.49
N PHE A 35 7.82 8.35 -4.31
CA PHE A 35 8.26 7.29 -5.21
C PHE A 35 9.34 7.80 -6.18
N TRP A 36 9.06 8.92 -6.84
CA TRP A 36 10.03 9.57 -7.72
C TRP A 36 11.33 9.95 -7.00
N GLY A 37 11.24 10.53 -5.79
CA GLY A 37 12.43 10.82 -4.98
C GLY A 37 13.18 9.56 -4.57
N TRP A 38 12.45 8.47 -4.29
CA TRP A 38 13.02 7.19 -3.94
C TRP A 38 13.77 6.54 -5.12
N ASP A 39 13.29 6.71 -6.35
CA ASP A 39 13.99 6.27 -7.57
C ASP A 39 15.43 6.78 -7.61
N VAL A 40 15.60 8.06 -7.30
CA VAL A 40 16.92 8.70 -7.30
C VAL A 40 17.79 8.14 -6.16
N ILE A 41 17.22 7.98 -4.96
CA ILE A 41 17.96 7.55 -3.77
C ILE A 41 18.37 6.08 -3.88
N CYS A 42 17.51 5.21 -4.40
CA CYS A 42 17.73 3.77 -4.39
C CYS A 42 18.51 3.26 -5.60
N ALA A 43 18.78 4.07 -6.61
CA ALA A 43 19.49 3.64 -7.83
C ALA A 43 20.85 2.99 -7.51
N ALA A 44 21.67 3.62 -6.68
CA ALA A 44 22.98 3.06 -6.29
C ALA A 44 22.84 1.83 -5.36
N PRO A 45 22.02 1.84 -4.29
CA PRO A 45 21.73 0.65 -3.50
C PRO A 45 21.22 -0.55 -4.29
N ILE A 46 20.32 -0.36 -5.26
CA ILE A 46 19.82 -1.46 -6.12
C ILE A 46 20.99 -2.09 -6.88
N THR A 47 21.79 -1.27 -7.59
CA THR A 47 22.94 -1.75 -8.35
C THR A 47 23.93 -2.52 -7.47
N LEU A 48 24.17 -2.04 -6.25
CA LEU A 48 25.06 -2.70 -5.30
C LEU A 48 24.50 -4.06 -4.86
N PHE A 49 23.22 -4.14 -4.50
CA PHE A 49 22.59 -5.41 -4.12
C PHE A 49 22.59 -6.40 -5.28
N GLU A 50 22.28 -5.97 -6.49
CA GLU A 50 22.29 -6.82 -7.67
C GLU A 50 23.68 -7.42 -7.95
N ALA A 51 24.75 -6.66 -7.71
CA ALA A 51 26.13 -7.10 -7.94
C ALA A 51 26.67 -8.03 -6.83
N VAL A 52 26.32 -7.77 -5.55
CA VAL A 52 26.97 -8.44 -4.40
C VAL A 52 26.06 -9.50 -3.79
N THR A 53 24.75 -9.20 -3.66
CA THR A 53 23.75 -10.06 -3.01
C THR A 53 22.44 -10.04 -3.78
N PRO A 54 22.39 -10.67 -4.97
CA PRO A 54 21.19 -10.65 -5.83
C PRO A 54 19.94 -11.13 -5.12
N GLY A 55 18.88 -10.34 -5.20
CA GLY A 55 17.61 -10.58 -4.53
C GLY A 55 17.38 -9.72 -3.29
N PHE A 56 18.43 -9.13 -2.68
CA PHE A 56 18.26 -8.24 -1.53
C PHE A 56 17.75 -6.85 -1.91
N GLU A 57 17.81 -6.48 -3.18
CA GLU A 57 17.15 -5.28 -3.72
C GLU A 57 15.65 -5.26 -3.41
N GLY A 58 15.02 -6.41 -3.22
CA GLY A 58 13.63 -6.53 -2.79
C GLY A 58 13.30 -5.84 -1.46
N LEU A 59 14.27 -5.64 -0.57
CA LEU A 59 14.08 -4.87 0.67
C LEU A 59 13.76 -3.40 0.41
N LEU A 60 14.16 -2.86 -0.72
CA LEU A 60 13.93 -1.46 -1.10
C LEU A 60 12.53 -1.23 -1.67
N ASN A 61 11.82 -2.30 -2.06
CA ASN A 61 10.51 -2.21 -2.72
C ASN A 61 9.41 -1.59 -1.84
N GLY A 62 9.50 -1.73 -0.52
CA GLY A 62 8.45 -1.31 0.40
C GLY A 62 8.02 0.15 0.27
N ILE A 63 8.93 1.04 -0.15
CA ILE A 63 8.62 2.45 -0.36
C ILE A 63 7.70 2.67 -1.57
N TRP A 64 7.74 1.85 -2.60
CA TRP A 64 6.80 1.93 -3.74
C TRP A 64 5.48 1.20 -3.50
N LEU A 65 5.24 0.66 -2.29
CA LEU A 65 4.07 -0.17 -1.99
C LEU A 65 3.10 0.49 -1.02
N PHE A 66 3.44 1.65 -0.46
CA PHE A 66 2.73 2.15 0.72
C PHE A 66 1.46 2.96 0.41
N ALA A 67 1.33 3.54 -0.78
CA ALA A 67 0.23 4.43 -1.12
C ALA A 67 -1.13 3.74 -1.01
N GLY A 68 -1.22 2.52 -1.55
CA GLY A 68 -2.43 1.70 -1.52
C GLY A 68 -2.88 1.35 -0.11
N PRO A 69 -2.08 0.64 0.69
CA PRO A 69 -2.45 0.28 2.06
C PRO A 69 -2.76 1.49 2.94
N LEU A 70 -2.00 2.60 2.82
CA LEU A 70 -2.25 3.82 3.59
C LEU A 70 -3.61 4.45 3.23
N ALA A 71 -3.90 4.61 1.95
CA ALA A 71 -5.18 5.16 1.49
C ALA A 71 -6.34 4.26 1.91
N ALA A 72 -6.19 2.94 1.76
CA ALA A 72 -7.23 1.98 2.11
C ALA A 72 -7.59 2.03 3.60
N ILE A 73 -6.60 2.04 4.49
CA ILE A 73 -6.85 2.04 5.94
C ILE A 73 -7.41 3.39 6.43
N ILE A 74 -7.13 4.51 5.73
CA ILE A 74 -7.71 5.82 6.04
C ILE A 74 -9.14 5.92 5.53
N VAL A 75 -9.37 5.63 4.25
CA VAL A 75 -10.65 5.82 3.58
C VAL A 75 -11.65 4.70 3.90
N ARG A 76 -11.16 3.48 4.10
CA ARG A 76 -11.93 2.26 4.42
C ARG A 76 -13.01 1.97 3.38
N LYS A 77 -12.64 2.03 2.11
CA LYS A 77 -13.53 1.73 0.98
C LYS A 77 -12.90 0.71 0.03
N PRO A 78 -13.71 -0.22 -0.52
CA PRO A 78 -13.25 -1.10 -1.58
C PRO A 78 -12.70 -0.31 -2.76
N GLY A 79 -11.56 -0.75 -3.30
CA GLY A 79 -10.87 -0.10 -4.41
C GLY A 79 -9.90 1.01 -4.01
N ALA A 80 -9.80 1.36 -2.71
CA ALA A 80 -8.97 2.48 -2.28
C ALA A 80 -7.47 2.20 -2.42
N ALA A 81 -7.03 0.96 -2.17
CA ALA A 81 -5.64 0.59 -2.37
C ALA A 81 -5.26 0.62 -3.85
N LEU A 82 -6.07 -0.01 -4.70
CA LEU A 82 -5.84 -0.01 -6.15
C LEU A 82 -5.82 1.42 -6.71
N PHE A 83 -6.78 2.25 -6.34
CA PHE A 83 -6.88 3.63 -6.82
C PHE A 83 -5.64 4.45 -6.46
N ALA A 84 -5.26 4.43 -5.18
CA ALA A 84 -4.16 5.27 -4.70
C ALA A 84 -2.79 4.80 -5.22
N GLU A 85 -2.55 3.49 -5.28
CA GLU A 85 -1.29 2.94 -5.78
C GLU A 85 -1.12 3.22 -7.27
N THR A 86 -2.19 2.99 -8.07
CA THR A 86 -2.18 3.28 -9.51
C THR A 86 -1.97 4.76 -9.80
N LEU A 87 -2.63 5.64 -9.05
CA LEU A 87 -2.47 7.08 -9.23
C LEU A 87 -1.09 7.58 -8.82
N ALA A 88 -0.51 7.04 -7.73
CA ALA A 88 0.85 7.36 -7.30
C ALA A 88 1.88 6.95 -8.36
N ALA A 89 1.76 5.74 -8.90
CA ALA A 89 2.61 5.23 -9.98
C ALA A 89 2.46 6.04 -11.29
N ALA A 90 1.25 6.49 -11.61
CA ALA A 90 1.01 7.35 -12.77
C ALA A 90 1.67 8.72 -12.63
N LEU A 91 1.68 9.30 -11.42
CA LEU A 91 2.37 10.56 -11.12
C LEU A 91 3.89 10.41 -11.16
N GLU A 92 4.43 9.37 -10.55
CA GLU A 92 5.84 9.01 -10.64
C GLU A 92 6.30 8.90 -12.10
N LEU A 93 5.53 8.20 -12.94
CA LEU A 93 5.79 8.10 -14.38
C LEU A 93 5.75 9.46 -15.07
N ALA A 94 4.76 10.30 -14.77
CA ALA A 94 4.60 11.63 -15.35
C ALA A 94 5.73 12.59 -14.95
N MET A 95 6.37 12.36 -13.79
CA MET A 95 7.53 13.12 -13.32
C MET A 95 8.84 12.67 -13.99
N GLY A 96 8.82 11.63 -14.80
CA GLY A 96 9.99 11.17 -15.57
C GLY A 96 10.88 10.21 -14.77
N ASN A 97 10.36 9.04 -14.44
CA ASN A 97 11.13 7.98 -13.79
C ASN A 97 11.91 7.12 -14.81
N PRO A 98 12.90 6.33 -14.34
CA PRO A 98 13.73 5.51 -15.24
C PRO A 98 13.04 4.20 -15.70
N TRP A 99 11.88 3.82 -15.12
CA TRP A 99 11.28 2.50 -15.30
C TRP A 99 10.33 2.41 -16.50
N GLY A 100 9.83 3.55 -16.99
CA GLY A 100 8.86 3.62 -18.09
C GLY A 100 7.47 3.10 -17.71
N ILE A 101 6.59 2.96 -18.72
CA ILE A 101 5.17 2.58 -18.50
C ILE A 101 5.04 1.21 -17.80
N GLY A 102 5.83 0.21 -18.22
CA GLY A 102 5.80 -1.11 -17.63
C GLY A 102 6.25 -1.12 -16.18
N GLY A 103 7.42 -0.55 -15.93
CA GLY A 103 8.03 -0.52 -14.60
C GLY A 103 7.39 0.43 -13.60
N SER A 104 6.43 1.26 -14.01
CA SER A 104 5.69 2.14 -13.10
C SER A 104 4.19 1.84 -13.10
N LEU A 105 3.51 2.12 -14.21
CA LEU A 105 2.04 2.03 -14.22
C LEU A 105 1.55 0.58 -14.09
N ILE A 106 2.13 -0.35 -14.84
CA ILE A 106 1.67 -1.76 -14.80
C ILE A 106 2.00 -2.37 -13.44
N ILE A 107 3.21 -2.15 -12.95
CA ILE A 107 3.58 -2.66 -11.62
C ILE A 107 2.72 -2.02 -10.53
N GLY A 108 2.44 -0.71 -10.60
CA GLY A 108 1.57 -0.02 -9.63
C GLY A 108 0.14 -0.58 -9.61
N ILE A 109 -0.40 -0.94 -10.78
CA ILE A 109 -1.69 -1.65 -10.85
C ILE A 109 -1.59 -3.03 -10.17
N CYS A 110 -0.54 -3.79 -10.43
CA CYS A 110 -0.33 -5.10 -9.81
C CYS A 110 -0.20 -4.99 -8.29
N GLN A 111 0.60 -4.05 -7.80
CA GLN A 111 0.81 -3.78 -6.38
C GLN A 111 -0.50 -3.34 -5.71
N GLY A 112 -1.23 -2.41 -6.33
CA GLY A 112 -2.52 -1.94 -5.83
C GLY A 112 -3.58 -3.02 -5.79
N LEU A 113 -3.68 -3.87 -6.82
CA LEU A 113 -4.59 -5.02 -6.86
C LEU A 113 -4.29 -6.03 -5.76
N THR A 114 -3.03 -6.38 -5.58
CA THR A 114 -2.64 -7.36 -4.56
C THR A 114 -2.80 -6.81 -3.15
N ALA A 115 -2.54 -5.52 -2.92
CA ALA A 115 -2.89 -4.84 -1.67
C ALA A 115 -4.40 -4.85 -1.41
N GLU A 116 -5.21 -4.58 -2.45
CA GLU A 116 -6.67 -4.60 -2.38
C GLU A 116 -7.21 -5.99 -1.99
N ILE A 117 -6.63 -7.06 -2.56
CA ILE A 117 -6.96 -8.44 -2.19
C ILE A 117 -6.74 -8.66 -0.69
N GLY A 118 -5.70 -8.08 -0.09
CA GLY A 118 -5.43 -8.18 1.34
C GLY A 118 -6.59 -7.68 2.21
N PHE A 119 -7.25 -6.60 1.82
CA PHE A 119 -8.46 -6.12 2.50
C PHE A 119 -9.71 -6.89 2.10
N ALA A 120 -9.79 -7.35 0.85
CA ALA A 120 -10.92 -8.13 0.34
C ALA A 120 -11.06 -9.49 1.04
N ILE A 121 -9.97 -10.15 1.42
CA ILE A 121 -9.95 -11.39 2.23
C ILE A 121 -10.77 -11.22 3.51
N PHE A 122 -10.73 -10.04 4.12
CA PHE A 122 -11.52 -9.70 5.30
C PHE A 122 -12.89 -9.10 4.95
N ALA A 123 -13.33 -9.20 3.70
CA ALA A 123 -14.58 -8.62 3.20
C ALA A 123 -14.73 -7.12 3.55
N TYR A 124 -13.62 -6.38 3.64
CA TYR A 124 -13.55 -4.96 4.01
C TYR A 124 -14.16 -4.63 5.38
N LYS A 125 -14.15 -5.59 6.30
CA LYS A 125 -14.72 -5.42 7.65
C LYS A 125 -13.65 -5.14 8.70
N HIS A 126 -12.41 -5.55 8.46
CA HIS A 126 -11.30 -5.39 9.38
C HIS A 126 -10.29 -4.39 8.82
N TRP A 127 -10.01 -3.34 9.60
CA TRP A 127 -9.12 -2.25 9.26
C TRP A 127 -8.15 -2.03 10.43
N ASP A 128 -7.34 -3.04 10.67
CA ASP A 128 -6.43 -3.17 11.80
C ASP A 128 -5.00 -3.47 11.34
N LEU A 129 -4.10 -3.67 12.30
CA LEU A 129 -2.70 -3.99 12.01
C LEU A 129 -2.58 -5.25 11.16
N LEU A 130 -3.38 -6.29 11.45
CA LEU A 130 -3.29 -7.57 10.75
C LEU A 130 -3.70 -7.43 9.29
N SER A 131 -4.87 -6.84 9.03
CA SER A 131 -5.36 -6.64 7.66
C SER A 131 -4.44 -5.76 6.83
N THR A 132 -3.90 -4.70 7.43
CA THR A 132 -2.95 -3.79 6.75
C THR A 132 -1.61 -4.49 6.49
N THR A 133 -1.12 -5.30 7.43
CA THR A 133 0.11 -6.09 7.23
C THR A 133 -0.06 -7.11 6.12
N ILE A 134 -1.20 -7.81 6.06
CA ILE A 134 -1.49 -8.75 4.97
C ILE A 134 -1.58 -8.02 3.63
N ALA A 135 -2.23 -6.84 3.59
CA ALA A 135 -2.28 -6.03 2.37
C ALA A 135 -0.88 -5.62 1.87
N GLY A 136 -0.01 -5.15 2.78
CA GLY A 136 1.38 -4.83 2.46
C GLY A 136 2.19 -6.05 2.02
N THR A 137 2.00 -7.19 2.68
CA THR A 137 2.61 -8.49 2.32
C THR A 137 2.25 -8.89 0.89
N LEU A 138 0.95 -8.82 0.56
CA LEU A 138 0.47 -9.15 -0.78
C LEU A 138 0.91 -8.14 -1.83
N ALA A 139 1.02 -6.84 -1.50
CA ALA A 139 1.62 -5.85 -2.38
C ALA A 139 3.08 -6.19 -2.70
N GLY A 140 3.86 -6.59 -1.70
CA GLY A 140 5.23 -7.07 -1.87
C GLY A 140 5.33 -8.32 -2.75
N LEU A 141 4.39 -9.26 -2.57
CA LEU A 141 4.29 -10.44 -3.43
C LEU A 141 3.93 -10.06 -4.86
N GLY A 142 2.97 -9.16 -5.07
CA GLY A 142 2.59 -8.66 -6.40
C GLY A 142 3.75 -7.96 -7.11
N CYS A 143 4.50 -7.15 -6.38
CA CYS A 143 5.73 -6.51 -6.85
C CYS A 143 6.76 -7.55 -7.30
N PHE A 144 7.04 -8.55 -6.47
CA PHE A 144 7.95 -9.64 -6.81
C PHE A 144 7.50 -10.40 -8.06
N LEU A 145 6.23 -10.80 -8.12
CA LEU A 145 5.69 -11.57 -9.24
C LEU A 145 5.83 -10.81 -10.56
N TYR A 146 5.51 -9.51 -10.57
CA TYR A 146 5.73 -8.68 -11.75
C TYR A 146 7.20 -8.64 -12.15
N ASN A 147 8.10 -8.30 -11.21
CA ASN A 147 9.53 -8.21 -11.48
C ASN A 147 10.11 -9.53 -11.99
N TRP A 148 9.68 -10.66 -11.46
CA TRP A 148 10.09 -11.97 -11.94
C TRP A 148 9.65 -12.23 -13.38
N THR A 149 8.42 -11.84 -13.76
CA THR A 149 7.94 -12.04 -15.13
C THR A 149 8.69 -11.22 -16.17
N VAL A 150 9.16 -10.01 -15.80
CA VAL A 150 9.89 -9.13 -16.72
C VAL A 150 11.41 -9.34 -16.70
N ASN A 151 11.91 -10.18 -15.79
CA ASN A 151 13.32 -10.53 -15.66
C ASN A 151 13.57 -12.04 -15.83
N PRO A 152 13.45 -12.58 -17.07
CA PRO A 152 13.55 -14.02 -17.33
C PRO A 152 14.93 -14.61 -17.00
N ALA A 153 15.96 -13.78 -16.84
CA ALA A 153 17.29 -14.20 -16.42
C ALA A 153 17.41 -14.56 -14.92
N TRP A 154 16.39 -14.23 -14.12
CA TRP A 154 16.41 -14.58 -12.69
C TRP A 154 16.25 -16.10 -12.52
N ALA A 155 17.15 -16.71 -11.76
CA ALA A 155 17.18 -18.15 -11.55
C ALA A 155 17.64 -18.53 -10.13
N GLY A 156 17.32 -19.74 -9.74
CA GLY A 156 17.79 -20.35 -8.50
C GLY A 156 17.49 -19.54 -7.23
N LEU A 157 18.51 -19.33 -6.42
CA LEU A 157 18.38 -18.67 -5.12
C LEU A 157 17.90 -17.21 -5.22
N ARG A 158 18.24 -16.49 -6.30
CA ARG A 158 17.82 -15.10 -6.51
C ARG A 158 16.29 -14.96 -6.46
N ILE A 159 15.55 -15.88 -7.09
CA ILE A 159 14.07 -15.84 -7.08
C ILE A 159 13.54 -15.94 -5.65
N ALA A 160 14.05 -16.91 -4.87
CA ALA A 160 13.60 -17.11 -3.51
C ALA A 160 13.94 -15.92 -2.60
N VAL A 161 15.16 -15.38 -2.72
CA VAL A 161 15.59 -14.21 -1.94
C VAL A 161 14.78 -12.99 -2.31
N SER A 162 14.59 -12.68 -3.61
CA SER A 162 13.78 -11.55 -4.07
C SER A 162 12.33 -11.65 -3.59
N CYS A 163 11.75 -12.86 -3.60
CA CYS A 163 10.39 -13.08 -3.07
C CYS A 163 10.32 -12.74 -1.59
N VAL A 164 11.19 -13.34 -0.79
CA VAL A 164 11.19 -13.17 0.68
C VAL A 164 11.45 -11.71 1.05
N THR A 165 12.43 -11.06 0.44
CA THR A 165 12.80 -9.68 0.74
C THR A 165 11.72 -8.69 0.35
N SER A 166 11.07 -8.86 -0.83
CA SER A 166 9.95 -8.02 -1.25
C SER A 166 8.73 -8.18 -0.35
N VAL A 167 8.41 -9.41 0.06
CA VAL A 167 7.31 -9.71 1.00
C VAL A 167 7.58 -9.11 2.37
N ILE A 168 8.79 -9.26 2.91
CA ILE A 168 9.18 -8.66 4.20
C ILE A 168 9.10 -7.13 4.12
N SER A 169 9.64 -6.54 3.07
CA SER A 169 9.61 -5.10 2.86
C SER A 169 8.19 -4.56 2.77
N GLY A 170 7.32 -5.23 2.01
CA GLY A 170 5.90 -4.91 1.92
C GLY A 170 5.18 -5.02 3.25
N ALA A 171 5.41 -6.11 4.00
CA ALA A 171 4.80 -6.32 5.32
C ALA A 171 5.20 -5.21 6.31
N LEU A 172 6.49 -4.86 6.36
CA LEU A 172 7.00 -3.89 7.32
C LEU A 172 6.68 -2.44 6.92
N VAL A 173 6.98 -2.06 5.68
CA VAL A 173 6.84 -0.66 5.24
C VAL A 173 5.39 -0.36 4.86
N ALA A 174 4.81 -1.10 3.91
CA ALA A 174 3.46 -0.85 3.44
C ALA A 174 2.37 -1.38 4.41
N GLY A 175 2.71 -2.37 5.24
CA GLY A 175 1.82 -2.90 6.26
C GLY A 175 1.95 -2.19 7.60
N VAL A 176 2.91 -2.62 8.42
CA VAL A 176 3.06 -2.18 9.81
C VAL A 176 3.28 -0.68 9.92
N LEU A 177 4.22 -0.12 9.16
CA LEU A 177 4.54 1.30 9.25
C LEU A 177 3.36 2.18 8.82
N MET A 178 2.61 1.79 7.78
CA MET A 178 1.44 2.55 7.34
C MET A 178 0.29 2.48 8.33
N TYR A 179 0.10 1.36 9.01
CA TYR A 179 -0.83 1.29 10.13
C TYR A 179 -0.45 2.24 11.25
N LEU A 180 0.82 2.25 11.67
CA LEU A 180 1.33 3.17 12.71
C LEU A 180 1.21 4.63 12.28
N LEU A 181 1.52 4.94 11.03
CA LEU A 181 1.36 6.28 10.46
C LEU A 181 -0.10 6.73 10.49
N GLN A 182 -1.04 5.88 10.07
CA GLN A 182 -2.48 6.17 10.16
C GLN A 182 -2.90 6.44 11.61
N GLN A 183 -2.40 5.65 12.58
CA GLN A 183 -2.69 5.89 14.00
C GLN A 183 -2.12 7.24 14.49
N ALA A 184 -0.92 7.62 14.02
CA ALA A 184 -0.33 8.92 14.36
C ALA A 184 -1.15 10.07 13.76
N ILE A 185 -1.55 9.98 12.50
CA ILE A 185 -2.40 10.99 11.84
C ILE A 185 -3.77 11.08 12.53
N ALA A 186 -4.38 9.96 12.93
CA ALA A 186 -5.65 9.96 13.65
C ALA A 186 -5.59 10.69 14.99
N LYS A 187 -4.44 10.69 15.66
CA LYS A 187 -4.25 11.44 16.93
C LYS A 187 -4.28 12.96 16.75
N THR A 188 -4.03 13.46 15.54
CA THR A 188 -4.05 14.91 15.24
C THR A 188 -5.47 15.46 15.03
N GLY A 189 -6.50 14.59 14.97
CA GLY A 189 -7.88 14.98 14.68
C GLY A 189 -8.20 15.20 13.20
N VAL A 190 -7.21 15.16 12.31
CA VAL A 190 -7.43 15.37 10.85
C VAL A 190 -8.35 14.31 10.26
N LEU A 191 -8.37 13.10 10.83
CA LEU A 191 -9.20 11.99 10.35
C LEU A 191 -10.59 11.91 11.02
N ASP A 192 -11.05 12.88 11.77
CA ASP A 192 -12.34 12.82 12.50
C ASP A 192 -13.56 12.70 11.56
N ARG A 193 -13.42 13.14 10.30
CA ARG A 193 -14.44 12.97 9.26
C ARG A 193 -14.53 11.54 8.72
N PHE A 194 -13.53 10.70 8.99
CA PHE A 194 -13.43 9.31 8.56
C PHE A 194 -13.71 8.34 9.71
N GLU A 195 -14.16 7.15 9.38
CA GLU A 195 -14.33 6.08 10.38
C GLU A 195 -13.00 5.69 11.04
N SER A 196 -11.89 5.86 10.32
CA SER A 196 -10.53 5.60 10.80
C SER A 196 -10.08 6.53 11.93
N GLY A 197 -10.61 7.76 12.01
CA GLY A 197 -10.34 8.69 13.12
C GLY A 197 -11.27 8.50 14.30
N ARG A 198 -12.55 8.21 14.03
CA ARG A 198 -13.60 8.09 15.06
C ARG A 198 -13.52 6.84 15.94
N ALA A 199 -12.84 5.80 15.47
CA ALA A 199 -12.71 4.54 16.21
C ALA A 199 -11.99 4.70 17.57
N LYS A 200 -11.30 5.82 17.82
CA LYS A 200 -10.64 6.15 19.09
C LYS A 200 -11.46 7.02 20.04
N ALA A 201 -12.52 7.66 19.57
CA ALA A 201 -13.36 8.53 20.43
C ALA A 201 -14.35 7.73 21.33
N LEU A 202 -14.33 6.39 21.23
CA LEU A 202 -15.24 5.47 21.95
C LEU A 202 -14.52 4.56 22.95
N VAL A 203 -13.24 4.88 23.31
CA VAL A 203 -12.50 4.14 24.35
C VAL A 203 -12.12 5.09 25.47
#